data_1a9f5c37c3ef579a6dacf7912dfa9992
#
_entry.id   1a9f5c37c3ef579a6dacf7912dfa9992
#
_cell.length_a   1.000
_cell.length_b   1.000
_cell.length_c   1.000
_cell.angle_alpha   90.00
_cell.angle_beta   90.00
_cell.angle_gamma   90.00
#
_symmetry.space_group_name_H-M   'P 1'
#
loop_
_entity.id
_entity.type
_entity.pdbx_description
1 polymer ?
#
loop_
_entity_poly.entity_id
_entity_poly.type
_entity_poly.pdbx_seq_one_letter_code
_entity_poly.pdbx_strand_id
1 'polypeptide(L)'
;MKLSSDTVTVLRNFSDINQNILFKVGNKLKTMSTMKNIVAKAEIKEDIEQEFGVYDLPEFLRAIDSFQSPVIKFNGQTSMTINDEKSTLVARYAFADKETLVTPSSKEIKMPNLSVCFQLKNSSYESLKKLFVNLNLPDLAIKGESGKIKLVALDKKNSNSNQSSISVGETDTNFTAYIKTEN
;
A
#
# COMPACT_ATOMS: atom_id res chain seq x y z
N MET A 1 12.18 18.87 6.60
CA MET A 1 10.89 18.28 6.13
C MET A 1 10.12 17.69 7.30
N LYS A 2 8.80 17.85 7.36
CA LYS A 2 7.92 17.16 8.31
C LYS A 2 6.98 16.29 7.52
N LEU A 3 6.76 15.04 7.93
CA LEU A 3 5.76 14.17 7.33
C LEU A 3 4.40 14.38 8.00
N SER A 4 3.36 14.55 7.20
CA SER A 4 1.98 14.60 7.70
C SER A 4 1.51 13.21 8.14
N SER A 5 0.49 13.16 8.99
CA SER A 5 -0.15 11.90 9.41
C SER A 5 -0.68 11.10 8.22
N ASP A 6 -1.16 11.79 7.18
CA ASP A 6 -1.65 11.15 5.96
C ASP A 6 -0.52 10.46 5.22
N THR A 7 0.64 11.12 5.09
CA THR A 7 1.84 10.53 4.46
C THR A 7 2.37 9.34 5.25
N VAL A 8 2.42 9.44 6.58
CA VAL A 8 2.81 8.31 7.45
C VAL A 8 1.84 7.14 7.27
N THR A 9 0.55 7.39 7.15
CA THR A 9 -0.46 6.34 6.89
C THR A 9 -0.24 5.66 5.54
N VAL A 10 0.06 6.44 4.49
CA VAL A 10 0.42 5.89 3.17
C VAL A 10 1.68 5.02 3.26
N LEU A 11 2.72 5.49 3.95
CA LEU A 11 3.96 4.74 4.12
C LEU A 11 3.77 3.45 4.91
N ARG A 12 2.90 3.43 5.93
CA ARG A 12 2.53 2.20 6.65
C ARG A 12 1.86 1.19 5.71
N ASN A 13 0.92 1.65 4.89
CA ASN A 13 0.28 0.81 3.88
C ASN A 13 1.29 0.28 2.85
N PHE A 14 2.24 1.12 2.43
CA PHE A 14 3.31 0.71 1.51
C PHE A 14 4.25 -0.31 2.14
N SER A 15 4.50 -0.24 3.45
CA SER A 15 5.35 -1.20 4.16
C SER A 15 4.77 -2.61 4.19
N ASP A 16 3.44 -2.76 4.09
CA ASP A 16 2.77 -4.05 3.95
C ASP A 16 2.97 -4.65 2.54
N ILE A 17 3.25 -3.81 1.54
CA ILE A 17 3.51 -4.25 0.17
C ILE A 17 5.00 -4.57 -0.04
N ASN A 18 5.89 -3.72 0.49
CA ASN A 18 7.33 -3.86 0.36
C ASN A 18 8.05 -3.21 1.55
N GLN A 19 8.97 -3.95 2.13
CA GLN A 19 9.77 -3.47 3.27
C GLN A 19 10.77 -2.36 2.91
N ASN A 20 11.00 -2.09 1.63
CA ASN A 20 11.88 -1.01 1.21
C ASN A 20 11.18 -0.02 0.28
N ILE A 21 11.69 1.21 0.23
CA ILE A 21 11.17 2.25 -0.63
C ILE A 21 12.28 3.20 -1.11
N LEU A 22 12.19 3.64 -2.35
CA LEU A 22 12.96 4.74 -2.90
C LEU A 22 12.07 5.99 -2.96
N PHE A 23 12.42 6.99 -2.16
CA PHE A 23 11.85 8.33 -2.25
C PHE A 23 12.50 9.07 -3.40
N LYS A 24 11.70 9.61 -4.31
CA LYS A 24 12.17 10.45 -5.42
C LYS A 24 11.80 11.89 -5.17
N VAL A 25 12.52 12.80 -5.80
CA VAL A 25 12.20 14.23 -5.77
C VAL A 25 10.76 14.48 -6.25
N GLY A 26 10.05 15.34 -5.53
CA GLY A 26 8.64 15.68 -5.75
C GLY A 26 7.71 15.01 -4.75
N ASN A 27 6.43 14.96 -5.07
CA ASN A 27 5.37 14.53 -4.15
C ASN A 27 4.76 13.17 -4.48
N LYS A 28 5.40 12.36 -5.34
CA LYS A 28 4.85 11.06 -5.76
C LYS A 28 5.63 9.91 -5.13
N LEU A 29 4.94 9.12 -4.33
CA LEU A 29 5.46 7.87 -3.80
C LEU A 29 5.01 6.70 -4.67
N LYS A 30 5.90 5.73 -4.86
CA LYS A 30 5.61 4.48 -5.56
C LYS A 30 6.28 3.32 -4.83
N THR A 31 5.59 2.20 -4.73
CA THR A 31 6.16 0.95 -4.23
C THR A 31 5.73 -0.22 -5.12
N MET A 32 6.45 -1.31 -5.03
CA MET A 32 6.18 -2.55 -5.77
C MET A 32 6.55 -3.72 -4.89
N SER A 33 5.69 -4.73 -4.83
CA SER A 33 5.99 -5.97 -4.10
C SER A 33 7.22 -6.68 -4.68
N THR A 34 7.91 -7.43 -3.84
CA THR A 34 9.09 -8.23 -4.26
C THR A 34 8.75 -9.22 -5.36
N MET A 35 7.54 -9.76 -5.34
CA MET A 35 7.01 -10.66 -6.39
C MET A 35 6.58 -9.91 -7.67
N LYS A 36 6.64 -8.58 -7.69
CA LYS A 36 6.26 -7.71 -8.81
C LYS A 36 4.81 -7.86 -9.30
N ASN A 37 3.93 -8.34 -8.44
CA ASN A 37 2.50 -8.55 -8.73
C ASN A 37 1.59 -7.43 -8.18
N ILE A 38 2.13 -6.58 -7.28
CA ILE A 38 1.43 -5.43 -6.73
C ILE A 38 2.27 -4.18 -6.98
N VAL A 39 1.65 -3.13 -7.50
CA VAL A 39 2.24 -1.79 -7.62
C VAL A 39 1.27 -0.80 -7.01
N ALA A 40 1.77 0.02 -6.07
CA ALA A 40 1.00 1.10 -5.49
C ALA A 40 1.67 2.45 -5.77
N LYS A 41 0.86 3.48 -5.92
CA LYS A 41 1.29 4.88 -6.06
C LYS A 41 0.40 5.80 -5.26
N ALA A 42 0.99 6.83 -4.69
CA ALA A 42 0.27 7.87 -3.95
C ALA A 42 0.89 9.24 -4.24
N GLU A 43 0.08 10.27 -4.15
CA GLU A 43 0.54 11.65 -4.08
C GLU A 43 0.44 12.10 -2.62
N ILE A 44 1.52 12.70 -2.12
CA ILE A 44 1.62 13.19 -0.75
C ILE A 44 1.63 14.72 -0.73
N LYS A 45 1.45 15.29 0.44
CA LYS A 45 1.41 16.76 0.62
C LYS A 45 2.79 17.38 0.58
N GLU A 46 3.80 16.61 0.99
CA GLU A 46 5.17 17.05 1.08
C GLU A 46 5.89 16.94 -0.26
N ASP A 47 6.76 17.91 -0.51
CA ASP A 47 7.72 17.85 -1.59
C ASP A 47 9.04 17.25 -1.06
N ILE A 48 9.42 16.11 -1.58
CA ILE A 48 10.70 15.47 -1.27
C ILE A 48 11.80 16.21 -2.01
N GLU A 49 12.74 16.79 -1.27
CA GLU A 49 13.78 17.69 -1.80
C GLU A 49 14.92 16.94 -2.50
N GLN A 50 15.17 15.69 -2.11
CA GLN A 50 16.21 14.85 -2.70
C GLN A 50 15.82 13.37 -2.73
N GLU A 51 16.43 12.61 -3.65
CA GLU A 51 16.27 11.16 -3.71
C GLU A 51 17.00 10.48 -2.56
N PHE A 52 16.34 9.54 -1.87
CA PHE A 52 16.95 8.69 -0.86
C PHE A 52 16.26 7.35 -0.73
N GLY A 53 17.02 6.32 -0.37
CA GLY A 53 16.53 4.97 -0.16
C GLY A 53 16.31 4.64 1.32
N VAL A 54 15.25 3.92 1.62
CA VAL A 54 14.98 3.31 2.93
C VAL A 54 14.90 1.80 2.74
N TYR A 55 15.80 1.06 3.41
CA TYR A 55 15.87 -0.39 3.28
C TYR A 55 14.80 -1.10 4.11
N ASP A 56 14.59 -0.67 5.36
CA ASP A 56 13.56 -1.17 6.28
C ASP A 56 12.57 -0.06 6.59
N LEU A 57 11.51 0.02 5.78
CA LEU A 57 10.46 1.02 5.95
C LEU A 57 9.72 0.90 7.28
N PRO A 58 9.37 -0.32 7.78
CA PRO A 58 8.86 -0.48 9.14
C PRO A 58 9.79 0.08 10.22
N GLU A 59 11.10 -0.15 10.14
CA GLU A 59 12.08 0.41 11.08
C GLU A 59 12.11 1.94 11.02
N PHE A 60 12.15 2.50 9.79
CA PHE A 60 12.10 3.94 9.59
C PHE A 60 10.83 4.56 10.21
N LEU A 61 9.68 3.94 10.02
CA LEU A 61 8.41 4.39 10.60
C LEU A 61 8.43 4.33 12.13
N ARG A 62 8.97 3.26 12.73
CA ARG A 62 9.16 3.18 14.19
C ARG A 62 10.10 4.28 14.70
N ALA A 63 11.17 4.59 13.94
CA ALA A 63 12.05 5.69 14.29
C ALA A 63 11.32 7.04 14.27
N ILE A 64 10.51 7.31 13.26
CA ILE A 64 9.64 8.51 13.19
C ILE A 64 8.67 8.56 14.38
N ASP A 65 8.01 7.45 14.70
CA ASP A 65 7.04 7.36 15.80
C ASP A 65 7.65 7.57 17.19
N SER A 66 8.96 7.43 17.33
CA SER A 66 9.66 7.68 18.58
C SER A 66 9.73 9.17 18.96
N PHE A 67 9.35 10.05 18.03
CA PHE A 67 9.35 11.51 18.22
C PHE A 67 7.91 12.04 18.25
N GLN A 68 7.67 13.09 19.06
CA GLN A 68 6.34 13.71 19.14
C GLN A 68 6.02 14.59 17.94
N SER A 69 7.03 15.29 17.43
CA SER A 69 6.91 16.19 16.28
C SER A 69 8.16 16.09 15.40
N PRO A 70 8.34 14.96 14.71
CA PRO A 70 9.57 14.65 14.00
C PRO A 70 9.84 15.63 12.87
N VAL A 71 11.07 16.13 12.84
CA VAL A 71 11.62 16.95 11.77
C VAL A 71 12.79 16.20 11.16
N ILE A 72 12.71 15.99 9.86
CA ILE A 72 13.77 15.35 9.07
C ILE A 72 14.63 16.44 8.44
N LYS A 73 15.95 16.32 8.63
CA LYS A 73 16.97 17.15 7.98
C LYS A 73 17.96 16.27 7.23
N PHE A 74 18.16 16.54 5.97
CA PHE A 74 19.10 15.80 5.15
C PHE A 74 20.56 16.20 5.49
N ASN A 75 21.42 15.19 5.65
CA ASN A 75 22.86 15.36 5.91
C ASN A 75 23.64 14.90 4.66
N GLY A 76 23.56 15.68 3.60
CA GLY A 76 24.14 15.32 2.30
C GLY A 76 23.37 14.15 1.64
N GLN A 77 24.12 13.31 0.92
CA GLN A 77 23.54 12.24 0.09
C GLN A 77 23.50 10.86 0.78
N THR A 78 23.92 10.78 2.04
CA THR A 78 24.13 9.46 2.69
C THR A 78 23.27 9.22 3.91
N SER A 79 22.70 10.27 4.52
CA SER A 79 21.93 10.13 5.74
C SER A 79 20.99 11.32 5.99
N MET A 80 20.06 11.13 6.91
CA MET A 80 19.23 12.18 7.48
C MET A 80 19.35 12.19 9.01
N THR A 81 18.98 13.31 9.59
CA THR A 81 18.77 13.45 11.03
C THR A 81 17.27 13.60 11.28
N ILE A 82 16.77 12.87 12.26
CA ILE A 82 15.40 12.96 12.76
C ILE A 82 15.48 13.53 14.18
N ASN A 83 14.80 14.60 14.46
CA ASN A 83 14.75 15.23 15.78
C ASN A 83 13.43 15.94 16.02
N ASP A 84 13.08 16.15 17.27
CA ASP A 84 12.00 17.06 17.66
C ASP A 84 12.54 18.48 17.83
N GLU A 85 11.73 19.48 17.51
CA GLU A 85 12.09 20.89 17.70
C GLU A 85 12.38 21.24 19.17
N LYS A 86 11.77 20.53 20.11
CA LYS A 86 11.79 20.84 21.56
C LYS A 86 12.53 19.79 22.39
N SER A 87 13.16 18.81 21.77
CA SER A 87 13.87 17.72 22.46
C SER A 87 15.35 17.70 22.09
N THR A 88 16.17 17.18 22.99
CA THR A 88 17.59 16.88 22.72
C THR A 88 17.78 15.51 22.06
N LEU A 89 16.70 14.74 21.88
CA LEU A 89 16.73 13.46 21.19
C LEU A 89 16.99 13.66 19.70
N VAL A 90 17.99 12.95 19.20
CA VAL A 90 18.39 13.00 17.79
C VAL A 90 18.69 11.59 17.32
N ALA A 91 18.11 11.21 16.21
CA ALA A 91 18.44 9.97 15.51
C ALA A 91 19.09 10.28 14.17
N ARG A 92 20.15 9.56 13.83
CA ARG A 92 20.73 9.56 12.49
C ARG A 92 20.25 8.32 11.75
N TYR A 93 19.66 8.50 10.57
CA TYR A 93 19.21 7.41 9.72
C TYR A 93 20.04 7.40 8.43
N ALA A 94 20.73 6.29 8.15
CA ALA A 94 21.53 6.12 6.94
C ALA A 94 20.64 5.72 5.75
N PHE A 95 20.96 6.21 4.57
CA PHE A 95 20.26 5.84 3.34
C PHE A 95 20.74 4.48 2.84
N ALA A 96 19.82 3.73 2.26
CA ALA A 96 20.13 2.52 1.53
C ALA A 96 20.62 2.86 0.12
N ASP A 97 21.49 2.01 -0.40
CA ASP A 97 21.85 2.07 -1.81
C ASP A 97 20.63 1.70 -2.67
N LYS A 98 20.34 2.56 -3.64
CA LYS A 98 19.17 2.38 -4.52
C LYS A 98 19.20 1.09 -5.33
N GLU A 99 20.37 0.54 -5.59
CA GLU A 99 20.54 -0.71 -6.32
C GLU A 99 20.11 -1.92 -5.50
N THR A 100 20.06 -1.80 -4.18
CA THR A 100 19.57 -2.85 -3.27
C THR A 100 18.05 -2.86 -3.09
N LEU A 101 17.36 -1.83 -3.60
CA LEU A 101 15.93 -1.63 -3.40
C LEU A 101 15.11 -2.21 -4.55
N VAL A 102 13.97 -2.82 -4.22
CA VAL A 102 12.99 -3.24 -5.21
C VAL A 102 12.10 -2.04 -5.56
N THR A 103 12.33 -1.44 -6.70
CA THR A 103 11.62 -0.22 -7.13
C THR A 103 10.76 -0.46 -8.37
N PRO A 104 9.59 0.19 -8.46
CA PRO A 104 8.78 0.15 -9.67
C PRO A 104 9.53 0.76 -10.85
N SER A 105 9.29 0.22 -12.05
CA SER A 105 9.78 0.81 -13.30
C SER A 105 9.40 2.29 -13.40
N SER A 106 10.27 3.10 -14.00
CA SER A 106 9.97 4.49 -14.34
C SER A 106 8.87 4.61 -15.41
N LYS A 107 8.67 3.56 -16.21
CA LYS A 107 7.59 3.52 -17.21
C LYS A 107 6.23 3.49 -16.53
N GLU A 108 5.31 4.35 -16.95
CA GLU A 108 3.93 4.26 -16.50
C GLU A 108 3.29 2.97 -16.98
N ILE A 109 2.64 2.26 -16.05
CA ILE A 109 1.79 1.14 -16.41
C ILE A 109 0.54 1.73 -17.05
N LYS A 110 0.42 1.60 -18.36
CA LYS A 110 -0.81 1.95 -19.07
C LYS A 110 -1.82 0.84 -18.81
N MET A 111 -2.86 1.15 -18.05
CA MET A 111 -3.98 0.23 -17.87
C MET A 111 -4.77 0.18 -19.19
N PRO A 112 -5.16 -1.02 -19.66
CA PRO A 112 -6.12 -1.14 -20.75
C PRO A 112 -7.45 -0.51 -20.35
N ASN A 113 -8.40 -0.39 -21.29
CA ASN A 113 -9.73 0.10 -20.98
C ASN A 113 -10.34 -0.72 -19.84
N LEU A 114 -10.84 -0.01 -18.84
CA LEU A 114 -11.49 -0.66 -17.68
C LEU A 114 -12.79 -1.32 -18.14
N SER A 115 -12.87 -2.63 -18.02
CA SER A 115 -14.09 -3.38 -18.34
C SER A 115 -15.12 -3.32 -17.22
N VAL A 116 -14.67 -3.10 -15.99
CA VAL A 116 -15.51 -3.04 -14.79
C VAL A 116 -14.98 -1.97 -13.85
N CYS A 117 -15.89 -1.14 -13.34
CA CYS A 117 -15.60 -0.13 -12.35
C CYS A 117 -16.72 -0.11 -11.31
N PHE A 118 -16.38 -0.08 -10.04
CA PHE A 118 -17.35 0.05 -8.96
C PHE A 118 -16.74 0.82 -7.78
N GLN A 119 -17.60 1.36 -6.94
CA GLN A 119 -17.19 2.05 -5.72
C GLN A 119 -17.39 1.15 -4.50
N LEU A 120 -16.31 0.84 -3.79
CA LEU A 120 -16.34 0.04 -2.58
C LEU A 120 -16.32 0.94 -1.34
N LYS A 121 -17.37 0.87 -0.52
CA LYS A 121 -17.39 1.56 0.78
C LYS A 121 -16.47 0.81 1.75
N ASN A 122 -15.62 1.56 2.48
CA ASN A 122 -14.67 0.98 3.43
C ASN A 122 -15.37 0.10 4.49
N SER A 123 -16.51 0.53 5.02
CA SER A 123 -17.30 -0.26 5.98
C SER A 123 -17.75 -1.61 5.43
N SER A 124 -18.12 -1.66 4.15
CA SER A 124 -18.51 -2.89 3.46
C SER A 124 -17.32 -3.83 3.28
N TYR A 125 -16.17 -3.29 2.90
CA TYR A 125 -14.94 -4.06 2.78
C TYR A 125 -14.49 -4.64 4.12
N GLU A 126 -14.47 -3.83 5.18
CA GLU A 126 -14.09 -4.29 6.53
C GLU A 126 -15.02 -5.38 7.07
N SER A 127 -16.32 -5.29 6.79
CA SER A 127 -17.27 -6.33 7.16
C SER A 127 -17.00 -7.64 6.42
N LEU A 128 -16.73 -7.59 5.11
CA LEU A 128 -16.36 -8.75 4.33
C LEU A 128 -15.02 -9.33 4.80
N LYS A 129 -14.03 -8.46 5.07
CA LYS A 129 -12.71 -8.85 5.58
C LYS A 129 -12.79 -9.65 6.86
N LYS A 130 -13.58 -9.22 7.83
CA LYS A 130 -13.82 -9.97 9.07
C LYS A 130 -14.35 -11.38 8.80
N LEU A 131 -15.27 -11.52 7.86
CA LEU A 131 -15.85 -12.82 7.52
C LEU A 131 -14.84 -13.73 6.83
N PHE A 132 -14.09 -13.26 5.83
CA PHE A 132 -13.16 -14.14 5.13
C PHE A 132 -11.97 -14.56 6.03
N VAL A 133 -11.53 -13.70 6.94
CA VAL A 133 -10.50 -14.06 7.94
C VAL A 133 -11.05 -15.12 8.91
N ASN A 134 -12.26 -14.91 9.46
CA ASN A 134 -12.86 -15.86 10.42
C ASN A 134 -13.19 -17.23 9.80
N LEU A 135 -13.49 -17.25 8.51
CA LEU A 135 -13.79 -18.48 7.77
C LEU A 135 -12.57 -19.08 7.06
N ASN A 136 -11.38 -18.48 7.22
CA ASN A 136 -10.12 -18.88 6.56
C ASN A 136 -10.27 -19.07 5.03
N LEU A 137 -10.94 -18.11 4.36
CA LEU A 137 -11.16 -18.16 2.93
C LEU A 137 -9.97 -17.58 2.16
N PRO A 138 -9.31 -18.37 1.29
CA PRO A 138 -8.04 -17.97 0.67
C PRO A 138 -8.18 -17.08 -0.56
N ASP A 139 -9.36 -17.02 -1.16
CA ASP A 139 -9.59 -16.32 -2.42
C ASP A 139 -10.69 -15.26 -2.28
N LEU A 140 -10.51 -14.13 -2.93
CA LEU A 140 -11.53 -13.11 -3.14
C LEU A 140 -11.86 -13.07 -4.64
N ALA A 141 -13.12 -13.24 -4.99
CA ALA A 141 -13.58 -13.10 -6.36
C ALA A 141 -14.39 -11.81 -6.54
N ILE A 142 -14.17 -11.12 -7.66
CA ILE A 142 -15.06 -10.08 -8.15
C ILE A 142 -15.90 -10.71 -9.24
N LYS A 143 -17.20 -10.83 -9.01
CA LYS A 143 -18.13 -11.48 -9.94
C LYS A 143 -19.17 -10.51 -10.45
N GLY A 144 -19.39 -10.51 -11.77
CA GLY A 144 -20.57 -9.95 -12.40
C GLY A 144 -21.53 -11.09 -12.68
N GLU A 145 -22.69 -11.12 -12.00
CA GLU A 145 -23.73 -12.12 -12.22
C GLU A 145 -25.09 -11.58 -11.84
N SER A 146 -26.12 -11.97 -12.59
CA SER A 146 -27.53 -11.58 -12.33
C SER A 146 -27.71 -10.07 -12.16
N GLY A 147 -27.07 -9.26 -13.00
CA GLY A 147 -27.18 -7.81 -12.99
C GLY A 147 -26.37 -7.10 -11.89
N LYS A 148 -25.59 -7.83 -11.08
CA LYS A 148 -24.88 -7.26 -9.93
C LYS A 148 -23.38 -7.56 -9.95
N ILE A 149 -22.59 -6.62 -9.46
CA ILE A 149 -21.20 -6.85 -9.11
C ILE A 149 -21.14 -7.28 -7.65
N LYS A 150 -20.54 -8.43 -7.38
CA LYS A 150 -20.36 -8.98 -6.03
C LYS A 150 -18.89 -9.19 -5.74
N LEU A 151 -18.48 -8.86 -4.50
CA LEU A 151 -17.24 -9.37 -3.92
C LEU A 151 -17.60 -10.66 -3.18
N VAL A 152 -16.91 -11.75 -3.50
CA VAL A 152 -17.19 -13.09 -2.94
C VAL A 152 -15.90 -13.65 -2.38
N ALA A 153 -15.86 -13.85 -1.07
CA ALA A 153 -14.76 -14.58 -0.44
C ALA A 153 -15.10 -16.08 -0.44
N LEU A 154 -14.18 -16.90 -0.90
CA LEU A 154 -14.39 -18.33 -1.14
C LEU A 154 -13.04 -19.10 -1.16
N ASP A 155 -13.13 -20.39 -1.21
CA ASP A 155 -12.03 -21.26 -1.64
C ASP A 155 -12.33 -21.78 -3.05
N LYS A 156 -11.64 -21.25 -4.06
CA LYS A 156 -11.89 -21.66 -5.46
C LYS A 156 -11.50 -23.11 -5.77
N LYS A 157 -10.71 -23.75 -4.88
CA LYS A 157 -10.30 -25.15 -5.02
C LYS A 157 -11.31 -26.11 -4.39
N ASN A 158 -12.17 -25.62 -3.51
CA ASN A 158 -13.17 -26.42 -2.80
C ASN A 158 -14.57 -25.80 -2.93
N SER A 159 -15.35 -26.32 -3.86
CA SER A 159 -16.72 -25.83 -4.12
C SER A 159 -17.69 -26.02 -2.95
N ASN A 160 -17.36 -26.91 -2.00
CA ASN A 160 -18.17 -27.19 -0.81
C ASN A 160 -17.74 -26.35 0.40
N SER A 161 -16.75 -25.47 0.24
CA SER A 161 -16.32 -24.59 1.34
C SER A 161 -17.36 -23.50 1.65
N ASN A 162 -17.25 -22.95 2.85
CA ASN A 162 -17.98 -21.73 3.19
C ASN A 162 -17.65 -20.61 2.21
N GLN A 163 -18.59 -19.69 2.04
CA GLN A 163 -18.38 -18.47 1.26
C GLN A 163 -19.13 -17.30 1.88
N SER A 164 -18.65 -16.11 1.64
CA SER A 164 -19.35 -14.88 2.01
C SER A 164 -19.33 -13.90 0.85
N SER A 165 -20.37 -13.08 0.73
CA SER A 165 -20.44 -12.13 -0.38
C SER A 165 -21.14 -10.83 0.01
N ILE A 166 -20.78 -9.77 -0.73
CA ILE A 166 -21.45 -8.48 -0.64
C ILE A 166 -21.64 -7.90 -2.04
N SER A 167 -22.79 -7.29 -2.30
CA SER A 167 -23.06 -6.59 -3.56
C SER A 167 -22.45 -5.18 -3.47
N VAL A 168 -21.72 -4.78 -4.52
CA VAL A 168 -20.96 -3.51 -4.57
C VAL A 168 -21.30 -2.63 -5.77
N GLY A 169 -22.13 -3.12 -6.68
CA GLY A 169 -22.53 -2.38 -7.88
C GLY A 169 -23.44 -3.19 -8.79
N GLU A 170 -23.72 -2.64 -9.96
CA GLU A 170 -24.52 -3.24 -11.02
C GLU A 170 -23.69 -3.43 -12.28
N THR A 171 -24.02 -4.45 -13.08
CA THR A 171 -23.35 -4.74 -14.36
C THR A 171 -24.24 -5.65 -15.21
N ASP A 172 -24.24 -5.38 -16.50
CA ASP A 172 -24.90 -6.26 -17.49
C ASP A 172 -23.96 -7.38 -18.01
N THR A 173 -22.70 -7.38 -17.52
CA THR A 173 -21.67 -8.31 -18.00
C THR A 173 -21.44 -9.42 -16.98
N ASN A 174 -21.44 -10.67 -17.44
CA ASN A 174 -21.03 -11.81 -16.62
C ASN A 174 -19.50 -11.97 -16.69
N PHE A 175 -18.87 -11.96 -15.54
CA PHE A 175 -17.41 -12.14 -15.42
C PHE A 175 -17.03 -12.69 -14.04
N THR A 176 -15.81 -13.21 -13.93
CA THR A 176 -15.20 -13.58 -12.64
C THR A 176 -13.69 -13.26 -12.68
N ALA A 177 -13.23 -12.46 -11.74
CA ALA A 177 -11.82 -12.22 -11.50
C ALA A 177 -11.47 -12.66 -10.08
N TYR A 178 -10.31 -13.31 -9.90
CA TYR A 178 -9.85 -13.81 -8.60
C TYR A 178 -8.64 -13.02 -8.12
N ILE A 179 -8.64 -12.70 -6.83
CA ILE A 179 -7.55 -12.06 -6.10
C ILE A 179 -7.26 -12.94 -4.88
N LYS A 180 -6.00 -13.13 -4.52
CA LYS A 180 -5.64 -13.80 -3.28
C LYS A 180 -5.88 -12.88 -2.09
N THR A 181 -6.39 -13.42 -0.99
CA THR A 181 -6.64 -12.64 0.24
C THR A 181 -5.37 -12.27 1.00
N GLU A 182 -4.26 -12.91 0.68
CA GLU A 182 -2.91 -12.61 1.19
C GLU A 182 -2.19 -11.46 0.48
N ASN A 183 -2.81 -10.87 -0.55
CA ASN A 183 -2.26 -9.74 -1.32
C ASN A 183 -2.81 -8.40 -0.85
#